data_9e786b837285da2a90837b472d27ec16
#
_entry.id   9e786b837285da2a90837b472d27ec16
#
_cell.length_a   1.000
_cell.length_b   1.000
_cell.length_c   1.000
_cell.angle_alpha   90.00
_cell.angle_beta   90.00
_cell.angle_gamma   90.00
#
_symmetry.space_group_name_H-M   'P 1'
#
loop_
_entity.id
_entity.type
_entity.pdbx_description
1 polymer ?
#
loop_
_entity_poly.entity_id
_entity_poly.type
_entity_poly.pdbx_seq_one_letter_code
_entity_poly.pdbx_strand_id
1 'polypeptide(L)'
;MNRHLYFGLLMSILMTGCAESKPDAAAEKETLSSCNVRLSNIQFTQAKNGAENNVTVFNDTLKFVAGPQTDYFRSPDGTVINNSPVIFTEIDNTKPFTFTAKVEPQFTLTGTYSAGVLYVYENDTHNQKLCFEQDENGAHRVVTVRTIGTSDDNNHQSIEGPSVYMRISSDSKQIGSYYSEDGKTWRMARLYKNDFPEKLLLGVSSQSPKDNEHTCYFSEVSIIETAVPDFRSGKLDNE
;
A
#
# COMPACT_ATOMS: atom_id res chain seq x y z
N MET A 1 83.07 -14.69 -24.20
CA MET A 1 81.99 -14.95 -23.22
C MET A 1 81.16 -13.67 -23.09
N ASN A 2 80.18 -13.50 -23.99
CA ASN A 2 79.32 -12.29 -24.07
C ASN A 2 77.88 -12.64 -23.65
N ARG A 3 77.44 -12.04 -22.53
CA ARG A 3 76.03 -12.14 -22.08
C ARG A 3 75.27 -10.93 -22.61
N HIS A 4 74.32 -11.14 -23.51
CA HIS A 4 73.36 -10.11 -23.92
C HIS A 4 72.19 -10.12 -22.95
N LEU A 5 71.95 -8.95 -22.30
CA LEU A 5 70.76 -8.68 -21.52
C LEU A 5 69.68 -8.13 -22.47
N TYR A 6 68.54 -8.84 -22.56
CA TYR A 6 67.33 -8.33 -23.19
C TYR A 6 66.49 -7.61 -22.14
N PHE A 7 66.26 -6.30 -22.36
CA PHE A 7 65.31 -5.51 -21.60
C PHE A 7 63.93 -5.66 -22.27
N GLY A 8 63.01 -6.36 -21.67
CA GLY A 8 61.61 -6.43 -22.10
C GLY A 8 60.80 -5.24 -21.55
N LEU A 9 60.32 -4.41 -22.45
CA LEU A 9 59.42 -3.27 -22.12
C LEU A 9 58.00 -3.82 -21.97
N LEU A 10 57.47 -3.86 -20.72
CA LEU A 10 56.07 -4.23 -20.45
C LEU A 10 55.20 -2.97 -20.65
N MET A 11 54.42 -2.97 -21.72
CA MET A 11 53.47 -1.92 -22.04
C MET A 11 52.13 -2.26 -21.34
N SER A 12 51.80 -1.58 -20.22
CA SER A 12 50.53 -1.72 -19.51
C SER A 12 49.46 -0.96 -20.26
N ILE A 13 48.52 -1.66 -20.87
CA ILE A 13 47.32 -1.06 -21.45
C ILE A 13 46.30 -0.89 -20.33
N LEU A 14 46.09 0.37 -19.88
CA LEU A 14 44.95 0.71 -19.04
C LEU A 14 43.69 0.73 -19.91
N MET A 15 42.85 -0.28 -19.76
CA MET A 15 41.48 -0.25 -20.26
C MET A 15 40.63 0.56 -19.28
N THR A 16 40.32 1.80 -19.60
CA THR A 16 39.27 2.58 -18.94
C THR A 16 37.94 2.07 -19.48
N GLY A 17 37.30 1.17 -18.71
CA GLY A 17 35.91 0.79 -18.95
C GLY A 17 35.00 1.94 -18.57
N CYS A 18 34.43 2.65 -19.56
CA CYS A 18 33.25 3.47 -19.35
C CYS A 18 32.09 2.56 -18.99
N ALA A 19 31.65 2.61 -17.74
CA ALA A 19 30.35 2.05 -17.37
C ALA A 19 29.28 2.92 -18.02
N GLU A 20 28.64 2.40 -19.07
CA GLU A 20 27.41 2.99 -19.60
C GLU A 20 26.33 2.88 -18.51
N SER A 21 25.94 4.01 -17.93
CA SER A 21 24.72 4.09 -17.14
C SER A 21 23.53 3.74 -18.05
N LYS A 22 22.81 2.65 -17.73
CA LYS A 22 21.53 2.38 -18.38
C LYS A 22 20.65 3.62 -18.20
N PRO A 23 19.97 4.09 -19.27
CA PRO A 23 19.03 5.19 -19.13
C PRO A 23 17.94 4.75 -18.14
N ASP A 24 17.65 5.60 -17.15
CA ASP A 24 16.48 5.47 -16.30
C ASP A 24 15.26 5.29 -17.20
N ALA A 25 14.57 4.17 -17.07
CA ALA A 25 13.30 3.97 -17.75
C ALA A 25 12.39 5.12 -17.30
N ALA A 26 12.03 5.98 -18.26
CA ALA A 26 11.08 7.05 -18.00
C ALA A 26 9.86 6.43 -17.31
N ALA A 27 9.54 6.90 -16.11
CA ALA A 27 8.37 6.43 -15.37
C ALA A 27 7.16 6.62 -16.30
N GLU A 28 6.52 5.52 -16.71
CA GLU A 28 5.25 5.60 -17.43
C GLU A 28 4.31 6.42 -16.56
N LYS A 29 3.75 7.48 -17.17
CA LYS A 29 2.82 8.36 -16.45
C LYS A 29 1.59 7.52 -16.07
N GLU A 30 1.46 7.20 -14.82
CA GLU A 30 0.31 6.45 -14.30
C GLU A 30 -0.99 7.11 -14.74
N THR A 31 -1.86 6.33 -15.36
CA THR A 31 -3.15 6.83 -15.81
C THR A 31 -4.20 6.50 -14.74
N LEU A 32 -4.57 7.51 -13.95
CA LEU A 32 -5.74 7.45 -13.09
C LEU A 32 -6.97 7.90 -13.88
N SER A 33 -8.06 7.15 -13.79
CA SER A 33 -9.37 7.54 -14.30
C SER A 33 -10.12 8.35 -13.25
N SER A 34 -11.10 9.15 -13.68
CA SER A 34 -12.02 9.83 -12.76
C SER A 34 -13.10 8.87 -12.30
N CYS A 35 -13.48 8.95 -11.03
CA CYS A 35 -14.66 8.27 -10.49
C CYS A 35 -15.50 9.23 -9.62
N ASN A 36 -16.68 8.80 -9.22
CA ASN A 36 -17.55 9.52 -8.30
C ASN A 36 -18.20 8.54 -7.34
N VAL A 37 -17.43 8.10 -6.35
CA VAL A 37 -17.89 7.18 -5.31
C VAL A 37 -18.00 7.95 -4.00
N ARG A 38 -19.23 8.11 -3.49
CA ARG A 38 -19.52 8.93 -2.31
C ARG A 38 -20.07 8.09 -1.17
N LEU A 39 -19.48 8.28 0.00
CA LEU A 39 -20.00 7.92 1.31
C LEU A 39 -20.27 9.20 2.12
N SER A 40 -20.91 9.08 3.28
CA SER A 40 -21.33 10.25 4.08
C SER A 40 -20.18 11.21 4.41
N ASN A 41 -18.99 10.66 4.72
CA ASN A 41 -17.85 11.45 5.21
C ASN A 41 -16.66 11.49 4.23
N ILE A 42 -16.79 10.91 3.03
CA ILE A 42 -15.70 10.87 2.05
C ILE A 42 -16.25 10.77 0.62
N GLN A 43 -15.52 11.34 -0.32
CA GLN A 43 -15.73 11.16 -1.75
C GLN A 43 -14.43 10.72 -2.41
N PHE A 44 -14.44 9.55 -3.06
CA PHE A 44 -13.37 9.11 -3.92
C PHE A 44 -13.59 9.65 -5.32
N THR A 45 -12.55 10.27 -5.89
CA THR A 45 -12.63 11.01 -7.17
C THR A 45 -11.73 10.45 -8.26
N GLN A 46 -10.83 9.54 -7.89
CA GLN A 46 -9.88 8.93 -8.81
C GLN A 46 -9.90 7.40 -8.67
N ALA A 47 -9.68 6.71 -9.77
CA ALA A 47 -9.65 5.25 -9.82
C ALA A 47 -8.46 4.75 -10.62
N LYS A 48 -7.95 3.58 -10.24
CA LYS A 48 -6.89 2.85 -10.93
C LYS A 48 -7.38 1.44 -11.27
N ASN A 49 -6.89 0.91 -12.39
CA ASN A 49 -7.18 -0.44 -12.86
C ASN A 49 -8.68 -0.74 -13.00
N GLY A 50 -9.47 0.27 -13.45
CA GLY A 50 -10.91 0.12 -13.68
C GLY A 50 -11.76 0.01 -12.42
N ALA A 51 -11.25 0.46 -11.27
CA ALA A 51 -11.87 0.30 -9.97
C ALA A 51 -13.27 0.93 -9.87
N GLU A 52 -13.57 1.95 -10.67
CA GLU A 52 -14.89 2.58 -10.75
C GLU A 52 -16.02 1.59 -11.14
N ASN A 53 -15.66 0.49 -11.80
CA ASN A 53 -16.60 -0.57 -12.19
C ASN A 53 -16.71 -1.69 -11.15
N ASN A 54 -15.86 -1.66 -10.13
CA ASN A 54 -15.73 -2.71 -9.12
C ASN A 54 -16.40 -2.36 -7.79
N VAL A 55 -17.06 -1.20 -7.71
CA VAL A 55 -17.61 -0.66 -6.47
C VAL A 55 -19.11 -0.42 -6.54
N THR A 56 -19.77 -0.65 -5.42
CA THR A 56 -21.19 -0.33 -5.21
C THR A 56 -21.36 0.24 -3.81
N VAL A 57 -22.13 1.32 -3.69
CA VAL A 57 -22.45 1.94 -2.39
C VAL A 57 -23.91 1.65 -2.02
N PHE A 58 -24.15 1.20 -0.80
CA PHE A 58 -25.47 1.00 -0.22
C PHE A 58 -25.43 1.23 1.30
N ASN A 59 -26.38 1.95 1.84
CA ASN A 59 -26.47 2.23 3.29
C ASN A 59 -25.13 2.71 3.89
N ASP A 60 -24.46 3.64 3.21
CA ASP A 60 -23.14 4.18 3.61
C ASP A 60 -22.02 3.13 3.74
N THR A 61 -22.20 1.99 3.10
CA THR A 61 -21.21 0.90 3.00
C THR A 61 -20.77 0.77 1.55
N LEU A 62 -19.45 0.71 1.34
CA LEU A 62 -18.85 0.43 0.05
C LEU A 62 -18.61 -1.08 -0.07
N LYS A 63 -19.25 -1.72 -1.05
CA LYS A 63 -18.89 -3.06 -1.52
C LYS A 63 -17.83 -2.92 -2.61
N PHE A 64 -16.70 -3.57 -2.46
CA PHE A 64 -15.62 -3.61 -3.43
C PHE A 64 -15.36 -5.05 -3.87
N VAL A 65 -15.39 -5.33 -5.18
CA VAL A 65 -15.16 -6.66 -5.76
C VAL A 65 -13.88 -6.63 -6.60
N ALA A 66 -12.87 -7.38 -6.20
CA ALA A 66 -11.65 -7.57 -6.98
C ALA A 66 -11.78 -8.83 -7.86
N GLY A 67 -11.37 -8.74 -9.11
CA GLY A 67 -11.27 -9.90 -10.02
C GLY A 67 -10.09 -10.81 -9.64
N PRO A 68 -9.96 -11.94 -10.36
CA PRO A 68 -8.93 -12.93 -10.10
C PRO A 68 -7.53 -12.41 -10.35
N GLN A 69 -6.54 -12.94 -9.60
CA GLN A 69 -5.11 -12.67 -9.77
C GLN A 69 -4.76 -11.17 -9.68
N THR A 70 -5.46 -10.44 -8.80
CA THR A 70 -5.21 -9.02 -8.55
C THR A 70 -4.37 -8.82 -7.30
N ASP A 71 -3.31 -8.05 -7.42
CA ASP A 71 -2.43 -7.66 -6.31
C ASP A 71 -1.72 -6.33 -6.60
N TYR A 72 -1.06 -5.81 -5.58
CA TYR A 72 -0.17 -4.66 -5.66
C TYR A 72 1.09 -4.96 -4.85
N PHE A 73 2.09 -5.57 -5.51
CA PHE A 73 3.31 -6.03 -4.86
C PHE A 73 4.51 -5.99 -5.81
N ARG A 74 5.61 -5.49 -5.33
CA ARG A 74 6.91 -5.44 -6.04
C ARG A 74 7.90 -6.31 -5.28
N SER A 75 7.93 -7.59 -5.63
CA SER A 75 8.73 -8.59 -4.95
C SER A 75 10.24 -8.27 -4.99
N PRO A 76 10.99 -8.59 -3.92
CA PRO A 76 12.46 -8.49 -3.92
C PRO A 76 13.15 -9.31 -5.02
N ASP A 77 12.51 -10.33 -5.58
CA ASP A 77 13.02 -11.12 -6.71
C ASP A 77 12.84 -10.45 -8.09
N GLY A 78 12.24 -9.26 -8.12
CA GLY A 78 11.99 -8.49 -9.33
C GLY A 78 10.61 -8.71 -9.96
N THR A 79 9.80 -9.64 -9.45
CA THR A 79 8.41 -9.80 -9.91
C THR A 79 7.58 -8.60 -9.51
N VAL A 80 6.79 -8.05 -10.44
CA VAL A 80 5.91 -6.90 -10.21
C VAL A 80 4.48 -7.26 -10.57
N ILE A 81 3.57 -7.05 -9.61
CA ILE A 81 2.12 -7.11 -9.81
C ILE A 81 1.56 -5.76 -9.36
N ASN A 82 0.81 -5.08 -10.21
CA ASN A 82 0.24 -3.74 -9.95
C ASN A 82 -1.15 -3.56 -10.58
N ASN A 83 -1.93 -4.62 -10.58
CA ASN A 83 -3.23 -4.70 -11.25
C ASN A 83 -4.44 -4.71 -10.30
N SER A 84 -4.23 -4.57 -8.98
CA SER A 84 -5.35 -4.44 -8.04
C SER A 84 -6.15 -3.16 -8.33
N PRO A 85 -7.49 -3.24 -8.36
CA PRO A 85 -8.33 -2.06 -8.54
C PRO A 85 -8.33 -1.22 -7.26
N VAL A 86 -8.11 0.10 -7.37
CA VAL A 86 -8.07 1.02 -6.21
C VAL A 86 -8.85 2.29 -6.53
N ILE A 87 -9.68 2.75 -5.60
CA ILE A 87 -10.28 4.10 -5.65
C ILE A 87 -9.58 5.01 -4.65
N PHE A 88 -9.39 6.29 -5.04
CA PHE A 88 -8.63 7.27 -4.27
C PHE A 88 -9.38 8.59 -4.07
N THR A 89 -9.03 9.25 -2.97
CA THR A 89 -9.25 10.68 -2.76
C THR A 89 -7.91 11.38 -2.58
N GLU A 90 -7.76 12.59 -3.12
CA GLU A 90 -6.57 13.42 -2.94
C GLU A 90 -6.70 14.24 -1.65
N ILE A 91 -5.63 14.32 -0.88
CA ILE A 91 -5.53 15.15 0.32
C ILE A 91 -4.30 16.08 0.27
N ASP A 92 -4.33 17.14 1.08
CA ASP A 92 -3.19 18.00 1.37
C ASP A 92 -2.34 17.38 2.49
N ASN A 93 -1.25 16.71 2.13
CA ASN A 93 -0.34 16.03 3.06
C ASN A 93 0.54 17.01 3.89
N THR A 94 0.46 18.32 3.65
CA THR A 94 1.09 19.31 4.52
C THR A 94 0.32 19.51 5.82
N LYS A 95 -0.92 19.01 5.88
CA LYS A 95 -1.80 19.03 7.05
C LYS A 95 -1.84 17.66 7.74
N PRO A 96 -2.17 17.64 9.04
CA PRO A 96 -2.43 16.38 9.72
C PRO A 96 -3.70 15.72 9.18
N PHE A 97 -3.72 14.38 9.18
CA PHE A 97 -4.93 13.63 8.83
C PHE A 97 -5.04 12.33 9.62
N THR A 98 -6.26 11.83 9.74
CA THR A 98 -6.56 10.46 10.17
C THR A 98 -7.60 9.86 9.23
N PHE A 99 -7.22 8.78 8.55
CA PHE A 99 -8.06 7.97 7.68
C PHE A 99 -8.44 6.69 8.39
N THR A 100 -9.72 6.46 8.61
CA THR A 100 -10.25 5.28 9.33
C THR A 100 -11.32 4.59 8.49
N ALA A 101 -11.35 3.26 8.54
CA ALA A 101 -12.44 2.45 8.00
C ALA A 101 -12.61 1.17 8.82
N LYS A 102 -13.84 0.67 8.93
CA LYS A 102 -14.13 -0.71 9.28
C LYS A 102 -14.08 -1.55 8.01
N VAL A 103 -13.27 -2.59 8.04
CA VAL A 103 -12.95 -3.44 6.87
C VAL A 103 -13.40 -4.87 7.14
N GLU A 104 -14.24 -5.40 6.24
CA GLU A 104 -14.85 -6.72 6.36
C GLU A 104 -14.68 -7.49 5.04
N PRO A 105 -13.53 -8.17 4.86
CA PRO A 105 -13.30 -9.05 3.73
C PRO A 105 -14.18 -10.30 3.82
N GLN A 106 -14.68 -10.77 2.70
CA GLN A 106 -15.44 -12.02 2.62
C GLN A 106 -14.45 -13.16 2.33
N PHE A 107 -13.73 -13.59 3.37
CA PHE A 107 -12.72 -14.65 3.25
C PHE A 107 -13.33 -15.98 2.83
N THR A 108 -12.58 -16.73 2.02
CA THR A 108 -12.94 -18.06 1.53
C THR A 108 -11.90 -19.08 1.98
N LEU A 109 -12.19 -20.37 1.84
CA LEU A 109 -11.23 -21.43 2.19
C LEU A 109 -9.97 -21.43 1.30
N THR A 110 -10.03 -20.81 0.12
CA THR A 110 -8.97 -20.81 -0.89
C THR A 110 -8.35 -19.44 -1.14
N GLY A 111 -8.86 -18.40 -0.46
CA GLY A 111 -8.53 -16.99 -0.72
C GLY A 111 -7.19 -16.51 -0.16
N THR A 112 -6.13 -17.30 -0.33
CA THR A 112 -4.77 -16.92 0.13
C THR A 112 -4.36 -15.54 -0.40
N TYR A 113 -3.98 -14.65 0.52
CA TYR A 113 -3.60 -13.24 0.31
C TYR A 113 -4.76 -12.34 -0.18
N SER A 114 -6.00 -12.86 -0.19
CA SER A 114 -7.18 -12.02 -0.39
C SER A 114 -7.34 -11.05 0.77
N ALA A 115 -7.59 -9.77 0.46
CA ALA A 115 -7.59 -8.71 1.47
C ALA A 115 -8.51 -7.54 1.15
N GLY A 116 -8.99 -6.88 2.21
CA GLY A 116 -9.42 -5.48 2.17
C GLY A 116 -8.25 -4.56 2.56
N VAL A 117 -8.07 -3.46 1.84
CA VAL A 117 -6.84 -2.65 1.90
C VAL A 117 -7.14 -1.17 2.04
N LEU A 118 -6.43 -0.48 2.94
CA LEU A 118 -6.26 0.98 2.93
C LEU A 118 -4.90 1.34 2.32
N TYR A 119 -4.88 2.38 1.50
CA TYR A 119 -3.68 2.87 0.81
C TYR A 119 -3.26 4.26 1.26
N VAL A 120 -1.95 4.46 1.36
CA VAL A 120 -1.25 5.73 1.17
C VAL A 120 -0.46 5.60 -0.13
N TYR A 121 -0.71 6.48 -1.12
CA TYR A 121 -0.24 6.24 -2.47
C TYR A 121 0.24 7.51 -3.16
N GLU A 122 1.47 7.47 -3.63
CA GLU A 122 2.02 8.45 -4.56
C GLU A 122 2.06 7.86 -5.98
N ASN A 123 2.66 6.67 -6.11
CA ASN A 123 2.83 5.96 -7.37
C ASN A 123 3.12 4.47 -7.12
N ASP A 124 3.29 3.68 -8.20
CA ASP A 124 3.54 2.23 -8.15
C ASP A 124 4.84 1.84 -7.42
N THR A 125 5.77 2.77 -7.28
CA THR A 125 7.06 2.52 -6.61
C THR A 125 7.17 3.16 -5.25
N HIS A 126 6.20 3.99 -4.86
CA HIS A 126 6.15 4.63 -3.54
C HIS A 126 4.72 4.66 -3.00
N ASN A 127 4.42 3.69 -2.15
CA ASN A 127 3.10 3.54 -1.53
C ASN A 127 3.18 2.70 -0.24
N GLN A 128 2.07 2.65 0.48
CA GLN A 128 1.87 1.73 1.59
C GLN A 128 0.47 1.14 1.53
N LYS A 129 0.37 -0.16 1.80
CA LYS A 129 -0.87 -0.88 2.09
C LYS A 129 -0.98 -1.17 3.59
N LEU A 130 -2.18 -1.02 4.13
CA LEU A 130 -2.60 -1.60 5.40
C LEU A 130 -3.73 -2.57 5.05
N CYS A 131 -3.50 -3.86 5.25
CA CYS A 131 -4.37 -4.94 4.79
C CYS A 131 -5.02 -5.67 5.97
N PHE A 132 -6.27 -6.09 5.80
CA PHE A 132 -6.83 -7.21 6.55
C PHE A 132 -6.94 -8.38 5.58
N GLU A 133 -6.15 -9.42 5.80
CA GLU A 133 -5.75 -10.41 4.81
C GLU A 133 -5.82 -11.83 5.36
N GLN A 134 -6.14 -12.80 4.49
CA GLN A 134 -5.99 -14.22 4.78
C GLN A 134 -4.60 -14.68 4.34
N ASP A 135 -3.83 -15.24 5.27
CA ASP A 135 -2.49 -15.76 4.98
C ASP A 135 -2.51 -17.16 4.31
N GLU A 136 -1.32 -17.69 4.01
CA GLU A 136 -1.14 -18.99 3.37
C GLU A 136 -1.59 -20.18 4.22
N ASN A 137 -1.81 -19.98 5.51
CA ASN A 137 -2.31 -20.99 6.46
C ASN A 137 -3.81 -20.86 6.74
N GLY A 138 -4.48 -19.87 6.09
CA GLY A 138 -5.89 -19.57 6.29
C GLY A 138 -6.18 -18.72 7.53
N ALA A 139 -5.18 -18.19 8.22
CA ALA A 139 -5.39 -17.27 9.33
C ALA A 139 -5.62 -15.84 8.78
N HIS A 140 -6.56 -15.12 9.38
CA HIS A 140 -6.83 -13.73 9.06
C HIS A 140 -5.93 -12.84 9.91
N ARG A 141 -5.21 -11.92 9.28
CA ARG A 141 -4.30 -11.03 10.00
C ARG A 141 -4.20 -9.65 9.40
N VAL A 142 -3.73 -8.72 10.18
CA VAL A 142 -3.33 -7.42 9.67
C VAL A 142 -1.93 -7.54 9.07
N VAL A 143 -1.77 -7.00 7.86
CA VAL A 143 -0.48 -6.96 7.14
C VAL A 143 -0.19 -5.53 6.74
N THR A 144 1.05 -5.09 6.88
CA THR A 144 1.51 -3.81 6.31
C THR A 144 2.53 -4.06 5.24
N VAL A 145 2.33 -3.46 4.07
CA VAL A 145 3.29 -3.52 2.97
C VAL A 145 3.72 -2.10 2.64
N ARG A 146 5.00 -1.79 2.77
CA ARG A 146 5.55 -0.51 2.32
C ARG A 146 6.41 -0.73 1.09
N THR A 147 6.12 0.00 0.02
CA THR A 147 6.88 -0.05 -1.23
C THR A 147 7.69 1.22 -1.38
N ILE A 148 9.02 1.07 -1.47
CA ILE A 148 9.98 2.09 -1.92
C ILE A 148 10.86 1.41 -2.96
N GLY A 149 10.43 1.47 -4.23
CA GLY A 149 11.01 0.68 -5.31
C GLY A 149 10.69 -0.82 -5.19
N THR A 150 10.84 -1.41 -4.01
CA THR A 150 10.55 -2.80 -3.65
C THR A 150 9.61 -2.83 -2.46
N SER A 151 8.72 -3.80 -2.41
CA SER A 151 7.79 -4.02 -1.29
C SER A 151 8.47 -4.68 -0.11
N ASP A 152 8.19 -4.16 1.08
CA ASP A 152 8.61 -4.64 2.40
C ASP A 152 7.35 -4.94 3.19
N ASP A 153 7.01 -6.21 3.35
CA ASP A 153 5.82 -6.63 4.04
C ASP A 153 6.09 -7.11 5.48
N ASN A 154 5.07 -6.99 6.31
CA ASN A 154 5.13 -7.40 7.71
C ASN A 154 3.77 -7.92 8.17
N ASN A 155 3.75 -9.18 8.59
CA ASN A 155 2.60 -9.84 9.17
C ASN A 155 2.47 -9.49 10.64
N HIS A 156 1.28 -9.01 11.04
CA HIS A 156 0.94 -8.71 12.42
C HIS A 156 0.09 -9.82 13.04
N GLN A 157 -0.54 -9.51 14.17
CA GLN A 157 -1.35 -10.45 14.94
C GLN A 157 -2.54 -10.98 14.11
N SER A 158 -2.87 -12.25 14.32
CA SER A 158 -4.11 -12.83 13.81
C SER A 158 -5.34 -12.22 14.49
N ILE A 159 -6.40 -12.11 13.71
CA ILE A 159 -7.71 -11.57 14.10
C ILE A 159 -8.74 -12.69 13.97
N GLU A 160 -9.48 -12.96 15.02
CA GLU A 160 -10.51 -14.01 15.01
C GLU A 160 -11.84 -13.54 14.41
N GLY A 161 -12.10 -12.22 14.44
CA GLY A 161 -13.33 -11.62 13.93
C GLY A 161 -13.39 -11.52 12.41
N PRO A 162 -14.59 -11.36 11.82
CA PRO A 162 -14.77 -11.20 10.39
C PRO A 162 -14.38 -9.80 9.89
N SER A 163 -14.18 -8.85 10.80
CA SER A 163 -13.89 -7.45 10.46
C SER A 163 -12.88 -6.85 11.43
N VAL A 164 -12.20 -5.81 10.97
CA VAL A 164 -11.25 -5.02 11.76
C VAL A 164 -11.39 -3.54 11.42
N TYR A 165 -11.24 -2.67 12.41
CA TYR A 165 -11.03 -1.26 12.15
C TYR A 165 -9.57 -1.03 11.78
N MET A 166 -9.33 -0.34 10.69
CA MET A 166 -8.00 0.07 10.24
C MET A 166 -7.90 1.59 10.23
N ARG A 167 -6.73 2.09 10.62
CA ARG A 167 -6.46 3.52 10.72
C ARG A 167 -5.08 3.86 10.19
N ILE A 168 -4.98 4.94 9.42
CA ILE A 168 -3.73 5.58 9.02
C ILE A 168 -3.79 7.03 9.48
N SER A 169 -2.80 7.50 10.23
CA SER A 169 -2.74 8.86 10.74
C SER A 169 -1.39 9.51 10.50
N SER A 170 -1.39 10.80 10.18
CA SER A 170 -0.17 11.59 9.94
C SER A 170 -0.26 12.96 10.60
N ASP A 171 0.85 13.43 11.16
CA ASP A 171 1.09 14.80 11.61
C ASP A 171 1.87 15.63 10.57
N SER A 172 1.90 15.20 9.32
CA SER A 172 2.71 15.67 8.20
C SER A 172 4.21 15.31 8.24
N LYS A 173 4.74 14.82 9.38
CA LYS A 173 6.15 14.43 9.54
C LYS A 173 6.33 12.93 9.63
N GLN A 174 5.37 12.23 10.19
CA GLN A 174 5.36 10.77 10.34
C GLN A 174 3.98 10.21 10.03
N ILE A 175 3.94 8.95 9.66
CA ILE A 175 2.70 8.20 9.40
C ILE A 175 2.66 6.99 10.32
N GLY A 176 1.56 6.83 11.04
CA GLY A 176 1.24 5.64 11.83
C GLY A 176 0.10 4.85 11.20
N SER A 177 0.22 3.54 11.21
CA SER A 177 -0.84 2.60 10.81
C SER A 177 -1.26 1.78 12.00
N TYR A 178 -2.54 1.60 12.19
CA TYR A 178 -3.13 0.97 13.37
C TYR A 178 -4.29 0.07 12.97
N TYR A 179 -4.62 -0.85 13.87
CA TYR A 179 -5.81 -1.69 13.77
C TYR A 179 -6.48 -1.87 15.13
N SER A 180 -7.76 -2.20 15.12
CA SER A 180 -8.57 -2.43 16.32
C SER A 180 -9.70 -3.40 15.99
N GLU A 181 -9.96 -4.36 16.89
CA GLU A 181 -11.07 -5.30 16.75
C GLU A 181 -12.40 -4.71 17.22
N ASP A 182 -12.34 -3.74 18.13
CA ASP A 182 -13.50 -3.13 18.80
C ASP A 182 -13.73 -1.65 18.46
N GLY A 183 -12.85 -1.04 17.64
CA GLY A 183 -12.85 0.39 17.32
C GLY A 183 -12.42 1.30 18.47
N LYS A 184 -11.97 0.76 19.61
CA LYS A 184 -11.60 1.48 20.83
C LYS A 184 -10.19 1.18 21.31
N THR A 185 -9.78 -0.07 21.20
CA THR A 185 -8.46 -0.55 21.62
C THR A 185 -7.57 -0.66 20.39
N TRP A 186 -6.73 0.33 20.16
CA TRP A 186 -5.88 0.42 19.00
C TRP A 186 -4.51 -0.22 19.24
N ARG A 187 -3.97 -0.87 18.22
CA ARG A 187 -2.63 -1.45 18.18
C ARG A 187 -1.87 -0.88 17.01
N MET A 188 -0.65 -0.42 17.24
CA MET A 188 0.21 0.09 16.19
C MET A 188 0.73 -1.06 15.33
N ALA A 189 0.52 -0.96 14.02
CA ALA A 189 1.07 -1.88 13.03
C ALA A 189 2.40 -1.35 12.46
N ARG A 190 2.48 -0.07 12.11
CA ARG A 190 3.70 0.52 11.56
C ARG A 190 3.79 2.01 11.92
N LEU A 191 5.02 2.49 12.09
CA LEU A 191 5.33 3.92 12.22
C LEU A 191 6.57 4.23 11.37
N TYR A 192 6.49 5.26 10.53
CA TYR A 192 7.58 5.66 9.67
C TYR A 192 7.53 7.15 9.33
N LYS A 193 8.64 7.70 8.81
CA LYS A 193 8.71 9.08 8.35
C LYS A 193 7.74 9.29 7.18
N ASN A 194 6.99 10.40 7.22
CA ASN A 194 6.21 10.84 6.06
C ASN A 194 7.19 11.46 5.04
N ASP A 195 7.46 10.72 3.98
CA ASP A 195 8.30 11.10 2.84
C ASP A 195 7.50 11.19 1.53
N PHE A 196 6.16 11.24 1.64
CA PHE A 196 5.24 11.43 0.52
C PHE A 196 5.13 12.92 0.13
N PRO A 197 4.71 13.20 -1.13
CA PRO A 197 4.53 14.57 -1.61
C PRO A 197 3.37 15.31 -0.94
N GLU A 198 3.27 16.63 -1.18
CA GLU A 198 2.20 17.49 -0.65
C GLU A 198 0.81 17.04 -1.12
N LYS A 199 0.67 16.60 -2.37
CA LYS A 199 -0.54 15.99 -2.89
C LYS A 199 -0.43 14.47 -2.76
N LEU A 200 -1.25 13.92 -1.89
CA LEU A 200 -1.22 12.51 -1.53
C LEU A 200 -2.57 11.86 -1.77
N LEU A 201 -2.54 10.63 -2.26
CA LEU A 201 -3.75 9.84 -2.45
C LEU A 201 -3.96 8.88 -1.28
N LEU A 202 -5.14 8.92 -0.69
CA LEU A 202 -5.63 7.91 0.23
C LEU A 202 -6.69 7.08 -0.47
N GLY A 203 -6.62 5.75 -0.32
CA GLY A 203 -7.51 4.88 -1.09
C GLY A 203 -7.93 3.62 -0.38
N VAL A 204 -8.91 2.95 -1.00
CA VAL A 204 -9.37 1.62 -0.59
C VAL A 204 -9.36 0.67 -1.78
N SER A 205 -9.17 -0.62 -1.48
CA SER A 205 -9.13 -1.68 -2.48
C SER A 205 -9.56 -3.01 -1.90
N SER A 206 -10.04 -3.90 -2.76
CA SER A 206 -10.05 -5.33 -2.54
C SER A 206 -9.01 -5.98 -3.44
N GLN A 207 -8.32 -7.04 -2.99
CA GLN A 207 -7.38 -7.80 -3.81
C GLN A 207 -7.64 -9.30 -3.70
N SER A 208 -7.35 -10.04 -4.78
CA SER A 208 -7.53 -11.50 -4.90
C SER A 208 -6.33 -12.14 -5.61
N PRO A 209 -5.16 -12.24 -4.96
CA PRO A 209 -3.94 -12.72 -5.62
C PRO A 209 -4.00 -14.17 -6.09
N LYS A 210 -4.71 -15.04 -5.39
CA LYS A 210 -4.75 -16.49 -5.64
C LYS A 210 -6.13 -17.07 -5.89
N ASP A 211 -7.22 -16.32 -5.62
CA ASP A 211 -8.59 -16.77 -5.81
C ASP A 211 -9.21 -16.22 -7.11
N ASN A 212 -10.46 -16.61 -7.42
CA ASN A 212 -11.18 -16.15 -8.61
C ASN A 212 -11.65 -14.70 -8.48
N GLU A 213 -12.23 -14.34 -7.33
CA GLU A 213 -12.62 -12.98 -7.00
C GLU A 213 -12.65 -12.81 -5.48
N HIS A 214 -12.61 -11.58 -5.01
CA HIS A 214 -12.73 -11.28 -3.61
C HIS A 214 -13.62 -10.07 -3.38
N THR A 215 -14.56 -10.19 -2.46
CA THR A 215 -15.42 -9.09 -2.02
C THR A 215 -14.95 -8.57 -0.66
N CYS A 216 -14.83 -7.25 -0.53
CA CYS A 216 -14.62 -6.59 0.76
C CYS A 216 -15.66 -5.50 0.97
N TYR A 217 -16.17 -5.37 2.19
CA TYR A 217 -17.03 -4.26 2.61
C TYR A 217 -16.22 -3.27 3.44
N PHE A 218 -16.43 -1.97 3.14
CA PHE A 218 -15.87 -0.84 3.90
C PHE A 218 -17.02 -0.01 4.44
N SER A 219 -17.10 0.14 5.74
CA SER A 219 -18.08 0.98 6.43
C SER A 219 -17.36 1.93 7.40
N GLU A 220 -18.08 2.91 7.93
CA GLU A 220 -17.51 3.91 8.84
C GLU A 220 -16.25 4.59 8.29
N VAL A 221 -16.22 4.77 6.96
CA VAL A 221 -15.06 5.34 6.25
C VAL A 221 -15.04 6.85 6.47
N SER A 222 -13.92 7.36 6.97
CA SER A 222 -13.75 8.78 7.24
C SER A 222 -12.32 9.25 7.10
N ILE A 223 -12.17 10.52 6.70
CA ILE A 223 -10.91 11.28 6.79
C ILE A 223 -11.21 12.55 7.59
N ILE A 224 -10.40 12.80 8.62
CA ILE A 224 -10.44 14.01 9.40
C ILE A 224 -9.08 14.73 9.35
N GLU A 225 -9.07 16.07 9.34
CA GLU A 225 -7.85 16.90 9.34
C GLU A 225 -7.23 16.99 10.77
N THR A 226 -7.00 15.85 11.40
CA THR A 226 -6.42 15.75 12.74
C THR A 226 -5.58 14.48 12.83
N ALA A 227 -4.37 14.56 13.39
CA ALA A 227 -3.57 13.40 13.71
C ALA A 227 -3.95 12.80 15.07
N VAL A 228 -3.63 11.52 15.27
CA VAL A 228 -3.62 10.96 16.63
C VAL A 228 -2.58 11.72 17.48
N PRO A 229 -2.92 12.13 18.72
CA PRO A 229 -1.99 12.90 19.56
C PRO A 229 -0.79 12.07 20.05
N ASP A 230 -0.98 10.77 20.22
CA ASP A 230 0.07 9.82 20.56
C ASP A 230 0.15 8.68 19.52
N PHE A 231 1.20 8.74 18.69
CA PHE A 231 1.44 7.74 17.64
C PHE A 231 1.73 6.33 18.17
N ARG A 232 2.00 6.17 19.48
CA ARG A 232 2.16 4.85 20.07
C ARG A 232 0.83 4.23 20.45
N SER A 233 -0.14 5.04 20.84
CA SER A 233 -1.49 4.58 21.20
C SER A 233 -2.43 4.43 19.99
N GLY A 234 -2.31 5.33 19.00
CA GLY A 234 -3.19 5.37 17.84
C GLY A 234 -4.61 5.85 18.13
N LYS A 235 -4.91 6.33 19.36
CA LYS A 235 -6.20 6.86 19.77
C LYS A 235 -6.37 8.32 19.39
N LEU A 236 -7.61 8.73 19.07
CA LEU A 236 -8.01 10.12 19.01
C LEU A 236 -8.48 10.60 20.38
N ASP A 237 -8.45 11.91 20.64
CA ASP A 237 -8.80 12.51 21.94
C ASP A 237 -10.24 12.24 22.40
N ASN A 238 -11.13 11.90 21.48
CA ASN A 238 -12.55 11.65 21.74
C ASN A 238 -12.93 10.14 21.85
N GLU A 239 -11.93 9.26 21.92
CA GLU A 239 -12.10 7.79 22.00
C GLU A 239 -11.76 7.18 23.35
#